data_982ec4920e6f94c03c60843376dc7987
#
_entry.id   982ec4920e6f94c03c60843376dc7987
#
_cell.length_a   1.000
_cell.length_b   1.000
_cell.length_c   1.000
_cell.angle_alpha   90.00
_cell.angle_beta   90.00
_cell.angle_gamma   90.00
#
_symmetry.space_group_name_H-M   'P 1'
#
loop_
_entity.id
_entity.type
_entity.pdbx_description
1 polymer ?
#
loop_
_entity_poly.entity_id
_entity_poly.type
_entity_poly.pdbx_seq_one_letter_code
_entity_poly.pdbx_strand_id
1 'polypeptide(L)'
;AEFERRYEAYRATVVKPFFRDHFSKVERQIVIVDLLTALDRGPAALADLRAAMVEILRCFRPGTNSWLGAILGAKRVDRVLFAAAKADHVHHTQHKRMTGILQALLQESVERAAFRGADTEAIAIAGVRATVEQEVRRNGEVFPCVRGRLLKTGREAALFPGDLPDNPKQVLSEAREDAEAEGWLDGDLGV
;
A
#
# COMPACT_ATOMS: atom_id res chain seq x y z
N ALA A 1 -15.55 24.32 18.56
CA ALA A 1 -15.58 24.22 20.01
C ALA A 1 -16.17 22.92 20.57
N GLU A 2 -17.47 22.54 20.35
CA GLU A 2 -18.03 21.34 20.97
C GLU A 2 -17.50 20.05 20.34
N PHE A 3 -17.44 19.97 19.02
CA PHE A 3 -16.85 18.81 18.30
C PHE A 3 -15.38 18.61 18.65
N GLU A 4 -14.62 19.66 18.73
CA GLU A 4 -13.22 19.65 19.12
C GLU A 4 -13.04 19.10 20.53
N ARG A 5 -13.86 19.54 21.47
CA ARG A 5 -13.86 19.03 22.85
C ARG A 5 -14.20 17.53 22.90
N ARG A 6 -15.20 17.09 22.14
CA ARG A 6 -15.58 15.67 22.04
C ARG A 6 -14.47 14.84 21.39
N TYR A 7 -13.84 15.36 20.33
CA TYR A 7 -12.71 14.72 19.68
C TYR A 7 -11.52 14.57 20.64
N GLU A 8 -11.15 15.64 21.35
CA GLU A 8 -10.04 15.56 22.33
C GLU A 8 -10.37 14.63 23.50
N ALA A 9 -11.61 14.59 23.97
CA ALA A 9 -12.04 13.61 24.97
C ALA A 9 -11.94 12.18 24.45
N TYR A 10 -12.43 11.89 23.26
CA TYR A 10 -12.30 10.59 22.60
C TYR A 10 -10.83 10.19 22.42
N ARG A 11 -10.03 11.11 21.93
CA ARG A 11 -8.58 10.90 21.76
C ARG A 11 -7.90 10.57 23.08
N ALA A 12 -8.24 11.27 24.16
CA ALA A 12 -7.64 11.07 25.48
C ALA A 12 -8.09 9.76 26.14
N THR A 13 -9.39 9.42 26.04
CA THR A 13 -9.98 8.31 26.79
C THR A 13 -9.97 6.98 26.04
N VAL A 14 -9.95 7.01 24.71
CA VAL A 14 -9.99 5.80 23.86
C VAL A 14 -8.71 5.61 23.08
N VAL A 15 -8.35 6.62 22.26
CA VAL A 15 -7.24 6.45 21.30
C VAL A 15 -5.90 6.29 22.01
N LYS A 16 -5.54 7.21 22.90
CA LYS A 16 -4.26 7.15 23.61
C LYS A 16 -4.07 5.87 24.46
N PRO A 17 -5.06 5.43 25.27
CA PRO A 17 -4.97 4.16 25.98
C PRO A 17 -4.84 2.95 25.05
N PHE A 18 -5.62 2.91 23.95
CA PHE A 18 -5.54 1.84 22.97
C PHE A 18 -4.12 1.71 22.38
N PHE A 19 -3.54 2.84 21.91
CA PHE A 19 -2.19 2.82 21.37
C PHE A 19 -1.14 2.43 22.41
N ARG A 20 -1.26 2.93 23.64
CA ARG A 20 -0.32 2.63 24.72
C ARG A 20 -0.40 1.18 25.19
N ASP A 21 -1.62 0.66 25.35
CA ASP A 21 -1.83 -0.59 26.11
C ASP A 21 -1.90 -1.82 25.17
N HIS A 22 -2.25 -1.62 23.90
CA HIS A 22 -2.39 -2.67 22.90
C HIS A 22 -1.45 -2.50 21.71
N PHE A 23 -1.59 -1.41 20.97
CA PHE A 23 -0.89 -1.23 19.70
C PHE A 23 0.64 -1.18 19.85
N SER A 24 1.14 -0.52 20.90
CA SER A 24 2.58 -0.44 21.19
C SER A 24 3.22 -1.77 21.62
N LYS A 25 2.42 -2.80 21.87
CA LYS A 25 2.91 -4.13 22.27
C LYS A 25 2.96 -5.13 21.12
N VAL A 26 2.56 -4.72 19.93
CA VAL A 26 2.57 -5.56 18.73
C VAL A 26 4.01 -5.70 18.24
N GLU A 27 4.45 -6.92 18.01
CA GLU A 27 5.81 -7.25 17.54
C GLU A 27 5.88 -7.35 16.02
N ARG A 28 4.78 -7.80 15.39
CA ARG A 28 4.66 -7.99 13.93
C ARG A 28 3.44 -7.27 13.40
N GLN A 29 3.59 -6.60 12.28
CA GLN A 29 2.52 -5.82 11.71
C GLN A 29 2.41 -6.05 10.20
N ILE A 30 1.19 -6.00 9.70
CA ILE A 30 0.90 -6.00 8.28
C ILE A 30 0.22 -4.67 7.96
N VAL A 31 0.82 -3.91 7.05
CA VAL A 31 0.27 -2.65 6.54
C VAL A 31 -0.26 -2.91 5.13
N ILE A 32 -1.58 -2.85 4.98
CA ILE A 32 -2.24 -3.05 3.70
C ILE A 32 -2.31 -1.72 2.96
N VAL A 33 -1.87 -1.71 1.71
CA VAL A 33 -1.72 -0.51 0.88
C VAL A 33 -2.51 -0.69 -0.42
N ASP A 34 -3.40 0.24 -0.72
CA ASP A 34 -4.11 0.29 -2.01
C ASP A 34 -3.28 1.04 -3.05
N LEU A 35 -2.22 0.36 -3.53
CA LEU A 35 -1.27 0.94 -4.46
C LEU A 35 -1.88 1.21 -5.84
N LEU A 36 -2.70 0.27 -6.35
CA LEU A 36 -3.29 0.39 -7.68
C LEU A 36 -4.21 1.61 -7.78
N THR A 37 -5.03 1.86 -6.77
CA THR A 37 -5.88 3.05 -6.73
C THR A 37 -5.06 4.34 -6.69
N ALA A 38 -3.92 4.35 -6.00
CA ALA A 38 -3.06 5.52 -5.97
C ALA A 38 -2.36 5.76 -7.32
N LEU A 39 -1.93 4.69 -8.00
CA LEU A 39 -1.37 4.76 -9.36
C LEU A 39 -2.39 5.29 -10.36
N ASP A 40 -3.63 4.76 -10.33
CA ASP A 40 -4.72 5.17 -11.21
C ASP A 40 -5.12 6.65 -11.03
N ARG A 41 -5.06 7.15 -9.81
CA ARG A 41 -5.36 8.57 -9.50
C ARG A 41 -4.20 9.53 -9.78
N GLY A 42 -3.05 9.00 -10.15
CA GLY A 42 -1.89 9.77 -10.58
C GLY A 42 -0.98 10.28 -9.46
N PRO A 43 -0.03 11.17 -9.80
CA PRO A 43 1.09 11.56 -8.96
C PRO A 43 0.71 12.17 -7.61
N ALA A 44 -0.33 12.98 -7.56
CA ALA A 44 -0.79 13.59 -6.31
C ALA A 44 -1.25 12.54 -5.29
N ALA A 45 -2.00 11.53 -5.73
CA ALA A 45 -2.45 10.45 -4.87
C ALA A 45 -1.29 9.56 -4.38
N LEU A 46 -0.26 9.35 -5.20
CA LEU A 46 0.96 8.67 -4.79
C LEU A 46 1.74 9.47 -3.74
N ALA A 47 1.81 10.79 -3.88
CA ALA A 47 2.42 11.67 -2.89
C ALA A 47 1.67 11.62 -1.55
N ASP A 48 0.34 11.66 -1.58
CA ASP A 48 -0.51 11.51 -0.40
C ASP A 48 -0.33 10.15 0.27
N LEU A 49 -0.33 9.07 -0.53
CA LEU A 49 -0.08 7.72 -0.04
C LEU A 49 1.28 7.64 0.66
N ARG A 50 2.32 8.22 0.05
CA ARG A 50 3.67 8.27 0.64
C ARG A 50 3.69 9.04 1.96
N ALA A 51 3.03 10.19 2.03
CA ALA A 51 2.93 10.96 3.26
C ALA A 51 2.19 10.19 4.36
N ALA A 52 1.08 9.52 4.03
CA ALA A 52 0.34 8.66 4.94
C ALA A 52 1.20 7.50 5.47
N MET A 53 2.02 6.88 4.61
CA MET A 53 2.94 5.81 5.02
C MET A 53 3.98 6.30 6.04
N VAL A 54 4.54 7.50 5.86
CA VAL A 54 5.47 8.11 6.83
C VAL A 54 4.80 8.27 8.18
N GLU A 55 3.57 8.81 8.22
CA GLU A 55 2.84 9.02 9.48
C GLU A 55 2.46 7.69 10.15
N ILE A 56 2.05 6.68 9.37
CA ILE A 56 1.78 5.33 9.88
C ILE A 56 3.03 4.75 10.53
N LEU A 57 4.17 4.84 9.84
CA LEU A 57 5.44 4.31 10.35
C LEU A 57 5.90 5.02 11.64
N ARG A 58 5.59 6.31 11.80
CA ARG A 58 5.85 7.05 13.05
C ARG A 58 5.05 6.55 14.25
N CYS A 59 3.89 5.94 14.00
CA CYS A 59 3.07 5.37 15.09
C CYS A 59 3.69 4.09 15.65
N PHE A 60 4.57 3.43 14.92
CA PHE A 60 5.23 2.23 15.35
C PHE A 60 6.49 2.55 16.15
N ARG A 61 6.88 1.66 17.04
CA ARG A 61 8.17 1.71 17.74
C ARG A 61 9.10 0.69 17.08
N PRO A 62 9.83 1.08 16.01
CA PRO A 62 10.70 0.16 15.30
C PRO A 62 11.91 -0.20 16.14
N GLY A 63 12.45 -1.38 15.91
CA GLY A 63 13.71 -1.83 16.50
C GLY A 63 13.70 -3.28 16.93
N THR A 64 14.86 -3.82 17.19
CA THR A 64 15.02 -5.18 17.72
C THR A 64 14.65 -5.23 19.20
N ASN A 65 13.98 -6.29 19.61
CA ASN A 65 13.70 -6.56 21.01
C ASN A 65 15.02 -6.98 21.70
N SER A 66 15.56 -6.11 22.57
CA SER A 66 16.71 -6.47 23.40
C SER A 66 16.24 -7.19 24.68
N TRP A 67 17.11 -8.02 25.25
CA TRP A 67 16.82 -8.70 26.52
C TRP A 67 16.54 -7.71 27.67
N LEU A 68 17.21 -6.55 27.67
CA LEU A 68 16.97 -5.45 28.61
C LEU A 68 15.61 -4.79 28.37
N GLY A 69 15.20 -4.60 27.10
CA GLY A 69 13.89 -4.09 26.74
C GLY A 69 12.77 -5.03 27.15
N ALA A 70 12.97 -6.35 27.03
CA ALA A 70 12.01 -7.35 27.48
C ALA A 70 11.79 -7.32 29.00
N ILE A 71 12.84 -7.13 29.80
CA ILE A 71 12.75 -6.98 31.26
C ILE A 71 12.00 -5.70 31.64
N LEU A 72 12.14 -4.63 30.88
CA LEU A 72 11.47 -3.35 31.09
C LEU A 72 10.07 -3.27 30.47
N GLY A 73 9.57 -4.36 29.85
CA GLY A 73 8.24 -4.42 29.21
C GLY A 73 8.12 -3.58 27.93
N ALA A 74 9.24 -3.09 27.39
CA ALA A 74 9.27 -2.29 26.17
C ALA A 74 9.36 -3.20 24.93
N LYS A 75 8.24 -3.70 24.47
CA LYS A 75 8.15 -4.41 23.19
C LYS A 75 8.28 -3.43 22.02
N ARG A 76 8.97 -3.84 20.96
CA ARG A 76 9.15 -3.08 19.74
C ARG A 76 8.67 -3.91 18.55
N VAL A 77 8.24 -3.23 17.51
CA VAL A 77 7.93 -3.87 16.22
C VAL A 77 9.25 -4.31 15.60
N ASP A 78 9.43 -5.61 15.43
CA ASP A 78 10.62 -6.20 14.82
C ASP A 78 10.41 -6.56 13.34
N ARG A 79 9.16 -6.77 12.92
CA ARG A 79 8.81 -7.08 11.54
C ARG A 79 7.59 -6.33 11.06
N VAL A 80 7.71 -5.69 9.90
CA VAL A 80 6.60 -5.04 9.21
C VAL A 80 6.50 -5.59 7.78
N LEU A 81 5.34 -6.17 7.45
CA LEU A 81 5.01 -6.59 6.09
C LEU A 81 4.11 -5.54 5.45
N PHE A 82 4.56 -4.98 4.35
CA PHE A 82 3.74 -4.12 3.51
C PHE A 82 3.09 -4.94 2.41
N ALA A 83 1.77 -4.86 2.30
CA ALA A 83 1.00 -5.68 1.38
C ALA A 83 0.26 -4.78 0.39
N ALA A 84 0.70 -4.74 -0.87
CA ALA A 84 -0.06 -4.12 -1.95
C ALA A 84 -1.31 -4.94 -2.22
N ALA A 85 -2.47 -4.38 -1.89
CA ALA A 85 -3.76 -5.05 -2.03
C ALA A 85 -4.23 -5.09 -3.49
N LYS A 86 -5.31 -5.87 -3.73
CA LYS A 86 -5.96 -5.99 -5.04
C LYS A 86 -5.05 -6.57 -6.14
N ALA A 87 -4.09 -7.42 -5.79
CA ALA A 87 -3.18 -8.02 -6.76
C ALA A 87 -3.91 -8.83 -7.85
N ASP A 88 -5.12 -9.27 -7.59
CA ASP A 88 -5.99 -9.94 -8.56
C ASP A 88 -6.56 -9.01 -9.65
N HIS A 89 -6.42 -7.70 -9.53
CA HIS A 89 -6.80 -6.73 -10.57
C HIS A 89 -5.77 -6.62 -11.70
N VAL A 90 -4.58 -7.18 -11.51
CA VAL A 90 -3.55 -7.25 -12.53
C VAL A 90 -3.12 -8.70 -12.74
N HIS A 91 -2.61 -9.03 -13.93
CA HIS A 91 -2.09 -10.36 -14.22
C HIS A 91 -0.85 -10.66 -13.36
N HIS A 92 -0.62 -11.92 -12.98
CA HIS A 92 0.49 -12.29 -12.09
C HIS A 92 1.87 -11.82 -12.59
N THR A 93 2.05 -11.68 -13.90
CA THR A 93 3.29 -11.15 -14.50
C THR A 93 3.63 -9.74 -14.01
N GLN A 94 2.63 -8.99 -13.52
CA GLN A 94 2.77 -7.62 -13.00
C GLN A 94 3.03 -7.58 -11.48
N HIS A 95 2.83 -8.67 -10.74
CA HIS A 95 2.95 -8.68 -9.28
C HIS A 95 4.36 -8.30 -8.79
N LYS A 96 5.40 -8.70 -9.54
CA LYS A 96 6.78 -8.31 -9.22
C LYS A 96 7.00 -6.81 -9.36
N ARG A 97 6.46 -6.18 -10.42
CA ARG A 97 6.51 -4.73 -10.62
C ARG A 97 5.74 -3.99 -9.53
N MET A 98 4.54 -4.45 -9.22
CA MET A 98 3.70 -3.92 -8.13
C MET A 98 4.45 -3.93 -6.78
N THR A 99 5.08 -5.05 -6.43
CA THR A 99 5.91 -5.16 -5.22
C THR A 99 7.12 -4.22 -5.27
N GLY A 100 7.78 -4.10 -6.43
CA GLY A 100 8.92 -3.19 -6.62
C GLY A 100 8.55 -1.71 -6.45
N ILE A 101 7.40 -1.28 -6.95
CA ILE A 101 6.89 0.09 -6.77
C ILE A 101 6.59 0.34 -5.28
N LEU A 102 5.94 -0.61 -4.60
CA LEU A 102 5.68 -0.49 -3.16
C LEU A 102 6.99 -0.40 -2.37
N GLN A 103 7.98 -1.23 -2.67
CA GLN A 103 9.31 -1.17 -2.03
C GLN A 103 9.98 0.19 -2.22
N ALA A 104 9.94 0.76 -3.43
CA ALA A 104 10.52 2.06 -3.70
C ALA A 104 9.81 3.19 -2.94
N LEU A 105 8.48 3.14 -2.85
CA LEU A 105 7.67 4.04 -2.02
C LEU A 105 8.09 3.99 -0.55
N LEU A 106 8.32 2.77 -0.05
CA LEU A 106 8.71 2.52 1.33
C LEU A 106 10.13 2.98 1.64
N GLN A 107 11.07 2.74 0.73
CA GLN A 107 12.49 3.06 0.96
C GLN A 107 12.67 4.53 1.33
N GLU A 108 12.04 5.46 0.60
CA GLU A 108 12.09 6.88 0.95
C GLU A 108 11.41 7.19 2.29
N SER A 109 10.35 6.48 2.62
CA SER A 109 9.60 6.68 3.88
C SER A 109 10.37 6.13 5.07
N VAL A 110 10.99 4.96 4.91
CA VAL A 110 11.84 4.31 5.93
C VAL A 110 13.09 5.14 6.22
N GLU A 111 13.75 5.66 5.19
CA GLU A 111 14.92 6.53 5.34
C GLU A 111 14.60 7.82 6.10
N ARG A 112 13.46 8.45 5.80
CA ARG A 112 13.02 9.69 6.46
C ARG A 112 12.53 9.49 7.88
N ALA A 113 11.83 8.40 8.15
CA ALA A 113 11.22 8.13 9.46
C ALA A 113 12.21 7.57 10.49
N ALA A 114 13.48 7.44 10.16
CA ALA A 114 14.48 6.76 11.01
C ALA A 114 14.01 5.37 11.48
N PHE A 115 13.35 4.62 10.58
CA PHE A 115 12.83 3.27 10.83
C PHE A 115 14.01 2.29 10.91
N ARG A 116 14.82 2.42 11.94
CA ARG A 116 16.03 1.64 12.13
C ARG A 116 15.75 0.42 13.00
N GLY A 117 16.12 -0.76 12.48
CA GLY A 117 16.18 -2.00 13.26
C GLY A 117 14.94 -2.90 13.20
N ALA A 118 13.95 -2.61 12.36
CA ALA A 118 12.89 -3.56 12.04
C ALA A 118 13.10 -4.14 10.64
N ASP A 119 12.83 -5.43 10.49
CA ASP A 119 12.77 -6.09 9.19
C ASP A 119 11.53 -5.64 8.42
N THR A 120 11.71 -5.18 7.20
CA THR A 120 10.62 -4.73 6.33
C THR A 120 10.59 -5.53 5.05
N GLU A 121 9.43 -6.08 4.74
CA GLU A 121 9.17 -6.80 3.49
C GLU A 121 7.98 -6.20 2.76
N ALA A 122 7.91 -6.39 1.44
CA ALA A 122 6.78 -6.00 0.62
C ALA A 122 6.31 -7.17 -0.24
N ILE A 123 4.99 -7.33 -0.35
CA ILE A 123 4.35 -8.34 -1.20
C ILE A 123 3.15 -7.75 -1.93
N ALA A 124 2.72 -8.40 -3.01
CA ALA A 124 1.43 -8.17 -3.66
C ALA A 124 0.46 -9.26 -3.19
N ILE A 125 -0.74 -8.87 -2.73
CA ILE A 125 -1.75 -9.81 -2.23
C ILE A 125 -3.16 -9.48 -2.77
N ALA A 126 -3.99 -10.51 -2.84
CA ALA A 126 -5.43 -10.38 -2.98
C ALA A 126 -6.11 -10.98 -1.74
N GLY A 127 -6.81 -10.16 -0.96
CA GLY A 127 -7.57 -10.65 0.19
C GLY A 127 -8.76 -11.53 -0.22
N VAL A 128 -9.36 -11.18 -1.36
CA VAL A 128 -10.38 -11.98 -2.07
C VAL A 128 -10.00 -11.99 -3.53
N ARG A 129 -9.98 -13.14 -4.15
CA ARG A 129 -9.76 -13.26 -5.59
C ARG A 129 -11.10 -13.10 -6.32
N ALA A 130 -11.32 -11.92 -6.92
CA ALA A 130 -12.55 -11.60 -7.64
C ALA A 130 -12.39 -11.75 -9.17
N THR A 131 -11.18 -12.01 -9.66
CA THR A 131 -10.86 -12.13 -11.08
C THR A 131 -10.18 -13.44 -11.42
N VAL A 132 -10.15 -13.77 -12.69
CA VAL A 132 -9.44 -14.92 -13.27
C VAL A 132 -8.51 -14.42 -14.36
N GLU A 133 -7.27 -14.87 -14.35
CA GLU A 133 -6.30 -14.54 -15.39
C GLU A 133 -6.66 -15.21 -16.72
N GLN A 134 -6.50 -14.48 -17.80
CA GLN A 134 -6.82 -14.93 -19.14
C GLN A 134 -5.90 -14.25 -20.16
N GLU A 135 -5.32 -15.02 -21.06
CA GLU A 135 -4.65 -14.47 -22.23
C GLU A 135 -5.66 -14.19 -23.34
N VAL A 136 -5.60 -12.98 -23.90
CA VAL A 136 -6.44 -12.57 -25.04
C VAL A 136 -5.54 -12.24 -26.22
N ARG A 137 -5.81 -12.88 -27.38
CA ARG A 137 -5.10 -12.57 -28.63
C ARG A 137 -5.88 -11.51 -29.42
N ARG A 138 -5.21 -10.42 -29.77
CA ARG A 138 -5.77 -9.35 -30.60
C ARG A 138 -4.70 -8.87 -31.60
N ASN A 139 -5.02 -8.85 -32.87
CA ASN A 139 -4.12 -8.42 -33.96
C ASN A 139 -2.75 -9.16 -33.98
N GLY A 140 -2.72 -10.43 -33.57
CA GLY A 140 -1.51 -11.25 -33.53
C GLY A 140 -0.71 -11.12 -32.23
N GLU A 141 -1.02 -10.19 -31.35
CA GLU A 141 -0.41 -10.03 -30.05
C GLU A 141 -1.21 -10.72 -28.94
N VAL A 142 -0.50 -11.14 -27.90
CA VAL A 142 -1.09 -11.79 -26.71
C VAL A 142 -1.05 -10.81 -25.56
N PHE A 143 -2.22 -10.52 -25.00
CA PHE A 143 -2.38 -9.61 -23.86
C PHE A 143 -2.69 -10.39 -22.58
N PRO A 144 -1.92 -10.18 -21.51
CA PRO A 144 -2.18 -10.76 -20.20
C PRO A 144 -3.33 -10.01 -19.52
N CYS A 145 -4.54 -10.51 -19.68
CA CYS A 145 -5.77 -9.90 -19.19
C CYS A 145 -6.20 -10.50 -17.85
N VAL A 146 -7.03 -9.77 -17.14
CA VAL A 146 -7.83 -10.28 -16.02
C VAL A 146 -9.31 -10.22 -16.40
N ARG A 147 -10.05 -11.30 -16.13
CA ARG A 147 -11.48 -11.41 -16.37
C ARG A 147 -12.23 -11.34 -15.06
N GLY A 148 -13.19 -10.45 -14.97
CA GLY A 148 -14.03 -10.27 -13.80
C GLY A 148 -15.38 -9.65 -14.16
N ARG A 149 -16.20 -9.43 -13.15
CA ARG A 149 -17.49 -8.79 -13.28
C ARG A 149 -17.37 -7.28 -13.03
N LEU A 150 -17.73 -6.48 -14.03
CA LEU A 150 -17.72 -5.03 -13.92
C LEU A 150 -18.80 -4.57 -12.93
N LEU A 151 -18.42 -3.77 -11.93
CA LEU A 151 -19.35 -3.29 -10.89
C LEU A 151 -20.48 -2.43 -11.46
N LYS A 152 -20.17 -1.54 -12.42
CA LYS A 152 -21.15 -0.62 -13.01
C LYS A 152 -22.24 -1.33 -13.84
N THR A 153 -21.91 -2.40 -14.52
CA THR A 153 -22.82 -3.05 -15.48
C THR A 153 -23.24 -4.46 -15.10
N GLY A 154 -22.54 -5.08 -14.13
CA GLY A 154 -22.72 -6.48 -13.75
C GLY A 154 -22.30 -7.48 -14.84
N ARG A 155 -21.72 -7.03 -15.97
CA ARG A 155 -21.28 -7.88 -17.07
C ARG A 155 -19.89 -8.42 -16.84
N GLU A 156 -19.61 -9.62 -17.31
CA GLU A 156 -18.24 -10.14 -17.34
C GLU A 156 -17.46 -9.49 -18.50
N ALA A 157 -16.22 -9.13 -18.22
CA ALA A 157 -15.28 -8.62 -19.22
C ALA A 157 -13.87 -9.11 -18.91
N ALA A 158 -13.06 -9.33 -19.95
CA ALA A 158 -11.64 -9.49 -19.85
C ALA A 158 -10.98 -8.14 -20.17
N LEU A 159 -10.17 -7.65 -19.24
CA LEU A 159 -9.52 -6.35 -19.35
C LEU A 159 -8.01 -6.53 -19.31
N PHE A 160 -7.31 -5.79 -20.14
CA PHE A 160 -5.87 -5.57 -20.00
C PHE A 160 -5.67 -4.24 -19.27
N PRO A 161 -5.25 -4.27 -18.00
CA PRO A 161 -5.13 -3.04 -17.19
C PRO A 161 -3.89 -2.20 -17.55
N GLY A 162 -3.17 -2.56 -18.60
CA GLY A 162 -1.89 -1.96 -18.93
C GLY A 162 -0.73 -2.60 -18.17
N ASP A 163 0.49 -2.16 -18.50
CA ASP A 163 1.71 -2.60 -17.84
C ASP A 163 2.10 -1.62 -16.74
N LEU A 164 2.36 -2.15 -15.56
CA LEU A 164 2.98 -1.37 -14.50
C LEU A 164 4.41 -0.98 -14.92
N PRO A 165 4.89 0.23 -14.59
CA PRO A 165 6.21 0.70 -14.96
C PRO A 165 7.32 -0.24 -14.49
N ASP A 166 8.30 -0.49 -15.37
CA ASP A 166 9.47 -1.33 -15.05
C ASP A 166 10.42 -0.65 -14.06
N ASN A 167 10.48 0.70 -14.10
CA ASN A 167 11.32 1.48 -13.21
C ASN A 167 10.49 2.15 -12.11
N PRO A 168 10.48 1.59 -10.89
CA PRO A 168 9.73 2.17 -9.77
C PRO A 168 10.13 3.60 -9.43
N LYS A 169 11.38 3.99 -9.66
CA LYS A 169 11.87 5.35 -9.36
C LYS A 169 11.31 6.38 -10.33
N GLN A 170 11.03 6.01 -11.57
CA GLN A 170 10.41 6.88 -12.55
C GLN A 170 9.00 7.27 -12.10
N VAL A 171 8.20 6.32 -11.64
CA VAL A 171 6.85 6.57 -11.10
C VAL A 171 6.88 7.61 -9.98
N LEU A 172 7.91 7.53 -9.12
CA LEU A 172 8.07 8.41 -7.97
C LEU A 172 8.64 9.78 -8.36
N SER A 173 9.47 9.90 -9.42
CA SER A 173 9.98 11.17 -9.91
C SER A 173 8.92 11.96 -10.66
N GLU A 174 8.15 11.30 -11.50
CA GLU A 174 7.01 11.89 -12.22
C GLU A 174 5.91 12.35 -11.25
N ALA A 175 5.70 11.62 -10.14
CA ALA A 175 4.84 12.06 -9.05
C ALA A 175 5.33 13.34 -8.35
N ARG A 176 6.55 13.77 -8.61
CA ARG A 176 7.10 15.03 -8.08
C ARG A 176 6.97 16.20 -9.05
N GLU A 177 7.01 15.92 -10.34
CA GLU A 177 7.17 16.95 -11.38
C GLU A 177 5.86 17.37 -12.03
N ASP A 178 4.83 16.50 -12.08
CA ASP A 178 3.58 16.78 -12.77
C ASP A 178 2.34 16.40 -11.95
N ALA A 179 1.69 17.43 -11.41
CA ALA A 179 0.34 17.29 -10.81
C ALA A 179 -0.77 17.11 -11.88
N GLU A 180 -0.42 17.12 -13.16
CA GLU A 180 -1.33 17.05 -14.31
C GLU A 180 -1.17 15.79 -15.17
N ALA A 181 -0.34 14.82 -14.76
CA ALA A 181 -0.16 13.58 -15.52
C ALA A 181 -1.44 12.71 -15.51
N GLU A 182 -1.87 12.29 -16.69
CA GLU A 182 -2.97 11.34 -16.86
C GLU A 182 -2.68 10.01 -16.14
N GLY A 183 -3.73 9.39 -15.54
CA GLY A 183 -3.61 8.15 -14.77
C GLY A 183 -2.92 7.02 -15.54
N TRP A 184 -2.09 6.25 -14.85
CA TRP A 184 -1.24 5.18 -15.41
C TRP A 184 -2.00 3.97 -15.93
N LEU A 185 -3.26 3.83 -15.56
CA LEU A 185 -4.11 2.72 -15.95
C LEU A 185 -5.26 3.24 -16.84
N ASP A 186 -5.08 3.13 -18.14
CA ASP A 186 -6.07 3.47 -19.18
C ASP A 186 -7.27 2.48 -19.19
N GLY A 187 -7.65 2.00 -18.05
CA GLY A 187 -8.78 1.12 -17.87
C GLY A 187 -9.61 1.56 -16.68
N ASP A 188 -10.90 1.76 -16.89
CA ASP A 188 -11.91 1.95 -15.84
C ASP A 188 -11.94 0.70 -14.91
N LEU A 189 -10.85 0.51 -14.14
CA LEU A 189 -10.81 -0.42 -13.01
C LEU A 189 -11.80 0.15 -12.00
N GLY A 190 -13.10 -0.11 -12.23
CA GLY A 190 -14.17 0.37 -11.39
C GLY A 190 -13.91 0.07 -9.92
N VAL A 191 -13.36 1.04 -9.21
CA VAL A 191 -13.14 1.08 -7.77
C VAL A 191 -14.35 1.72 -7.12
#